data_528e7bbf14bd97b14b0411e377eed6ee
#
_entry.id   528e7bbf14bd97b14b0411e377eed6ee
#
_cell.length_a   1.000
_cell.length_b   1.000
_cell.length_c   1.000
_cell.angle_alpha   90.00
_cell.angle_beta   90.00
_cell.angle_gamma   90.00
#
_symmetry.space_group_name_H-M   'P 1'
#
loop_
_entity.id
_entity.type
_entity.pdbx_description
1 polymer ?
#
loop_
_entity_poly.entity_id
_entity_poly.type
_entity_poly.pdbx_seq_one_letter_code
_entity_poly.pdbx_strand_id
1 'polypeptide(L)' 'MESNYVIILDFCGGWLNIIHLTKEEVEASEKYDDFEEFLSTLEDKYGFRLKDCQWMTTETLKICRYEDGKEVV' A
#
# COMPACT_ATOMS: atom_id res chain seq x y z
N MET A 1 9.68 13.88 2.02
CA MET A 1 8.94 13.27 0.91
C MET A 1 7.71 12.58 1.47
N GLU A 2 6.56 12.92 0.97
CA GLU A 2 5.32 12.32 1.43
C GLU A 2 4.94 11.18 0.51
N SER A 3 4.66 10.02 1.10
CA SER A 3 4.14 8.88 0.35
C SER A 3 2.63 8.96 0.43
N ASN A 4 1.97 9.22 -0.70
CA ASN A 4 0.52 9.38 -0.72
C ASN A 4 -0.22 8.07 -0.88
N TYR A 5 0.44 7.08 -1.47
CA TYR A 5 -0.17 5.77 -1.75
C TYR A 5 0.67 4.67 -1.15
N VAL A 6 -0.02 3.67 -0.59
CA VAL A 6 0.61 2.44 -0.15
C VAL A 6 -0.02 1.31 -0.97
N ILE A 7 0.81 0.55 -1.65
CA ILE A 7 0.36 -0.59 -2.43
C ILE A 7 0.78 -1.85 -1.69
N ILE A 8 -0.17 -2.70 -1.37
CA ILE A 8 0.08 -3.92 -0.61
C ILE A 8 -0.31 -5.13 -1.45
N LEU A 9 0.67 -5.99 -1.69
CA LEU A 9 0.49 -7.21 -2.46
C LEU A 9 0.39 -8.37 -1.48
N ASP A 10 -0.82 -8.86 -1.28
CA ASP A 10 -1.06 -10.01 -0.42
C ASP A 10 -0.93 -11.28 -1.25
N PHE A 11 0.24 -11.91 -1.17
CA PHE A 11 0.53 -13.06 -2.02
C PHE A 11 -0.11 -14.36 -1.50
N CYS A 12 -0.62 -14.36 -0.28
CA CYS A 12 -1.36 -15.53 0.21
C CYS A 12 -2.75 -15.61 -0.38
N GLY A 13 -3.40 -14.48 -0.58
CA GLY A 13 -4.75 -14.44 -1.12
C GLY A 13 -4.85 -13.95 -2.55
N GLY A 14 -3.75 -13.48 -3.12
CA GLY A 14 -3.76 -12.90 -4.45
C GLY A 14 -4.48 -11.56 -4.50
N TRP A 15 -4.40 -10.80 -3.42
CA TRP A 15 -5.07 -9.50 -3.31
C TRP A 15 -4.11 -8.35 -3.53
N LEU A 16 -4.64 -7.32 -4.16
CA LEU A 16 -3.92 -6.06 -4.33
C LEU A 16 -4.70 -4.99 -3.59
N ASN A 17 -4.07 -4.40 -2.57
CA ASN A 17 -4.67 -3.29 -1.84
C ASN A 17 -3.97 -2.00 -2.22
N ILE A 18 -4.74 -1.02 -2.64
CA ILE A 18 -4.24 0.31 -2.97
C ILE A 18 -4.84 1.26 -1.95
N ILE A 19 -3.99 1.81 -1.09
CA ILE A 19 -4.43 2.70 -0.03
C ILE A 19 -3.97 4.11 -0.35
N HIS A 20 -4.92 5.01 -0.58
CA HIS A 20 -4.60 6.43 -0.68
C HIS A 20 -4.67 6.99 0.73
N LEU A 21 -3.52 7.28 1.31
CA LEU A 21 -3.44 7.73 2.69
C LEU A 21 -4.15 9.06 2.88
N THR A 22 -4.88 9.19 3.98
CA THR A 22 -5.45 10.47 4.36
C THR A 22 -4.36 11.37 4.90
N LYS A 23 -4.66 12.65 4.99
CA LYS A 23 -3.71 13.61 5.55
C LYS A 23 -3.33 13.23 6.99
N GLU A 24 -4.31 12.79 7.77
CA GLU A 24 -4.07 12.35 9.13
C GLU A 24 -3.17 11.12 9.19
N GLU A 25 -3.34 10.21 8.25
CA GLU A 25 -2.49 9.01 8.19
C GLU A 25 -1.05 9.36 7.82
N VAL A 26 -0.86 10.29 6.89
CA VAL A 26 0.48 10.74 6.53
C VAL A 26 1.15 11.38 7.75
N GLU A 27 0.44 12.24 8.45
CA GLU A 27 0.97 12.87 9.66
C GLU A 27 1.31 11.86 10.74
N ALA A 28 0.46 10.85 10.90
CA ALA A 28 0.71 9.79 11.88
C ALA A 28 1.95 8.99 11.54
N SER A 29 2.18 8.75 10.24
CA SER A 29 3.34 7.96 9.80
C SER A 29 4.66 8.63 10.18
N GLU A 30 4.69 9.94 10.24
CA GLU A 30 5.90 10.68 10.57
C GLU A 30 6.34 10.51 12.01
N LYS A 31 5.45 10.01 12.87
CA LYS A 31 5.77 9.76 14.28
C LYS A 31 6.47 8.42 14.50
N TYR A 32 6.56 7.60 13.48
CA TYR A 32 7.21 6.30 13.57
C TYR A 32 8.58 6.36 12.92
N ASP A 33 9.56 5.73 13.54
CA ASP A 33 10.91 5.66 12.99
C ASP A 33 10.97 4.74 11.78
N ASP A 34 10.12 3.71 11.79
CA ASP A 34 10.07 2.71 10.73
C ASP A 34 8.68 2.72 10.13
N PHE A 35 8.59 2.91 8.81
CA PHE A 35 7.30 2.94 8.14
C PHE A 35 6.53 1.61 8.28
N GLU A 36 7.24 0.49 8.39
CA GLU A 36 6.60 -0.80 8.64
C GLU A 36 5.81 -0.81 9.94
N GLU A 37 6.34 -0.16 10.97
CA GLU A 37 5.62 -0.06 12.24
C GLU A 37 4.32 0.69 12.06
N PHE A 38 4.35 1.76 11.27
CA PHE A 38 3.14 2.49 10.95
C PHE A 38 2.15 1.63 10.19
N LEU A 39 2.63 0.88 9.18
CA LEU A 39 1.77 0.02 8.38
C LEU A 39 1.08 -1.03 9.23
N SER A 40 1.76 -1.56 10.24
CA SER A 40 1.16 -2.57 11.10
C SER A 40 -0.06 -2.02 11.85
N THR A 41 -0.12 -0.72 12.08
CA THR A 41 -1.27 -0.11 12.74
C THR A 41 -2.49 -0.04 11.83
N LEU A 42 -2.29 -0.23 10.52
CA LEU A 42 -3.38 -0.16 9.54
C LEU A 42 -3.95 -1.53 9.20
N GLU A 43 -3.37 -2.60 9.73
CA GLU A 43 -3.79 -3.97 9.40
C GLU A 43 -5.26 -4.21 9.65
N ASP A 44 -5.76 -3.80 10.82
CA ASP A 44 -7.15 -4.02 11.16
C ASP A 44 -8.09 -3.15 10.32
N LYS A 45 -7.67 -1.94 10.04
CA LYS A 45 -8.50 -0.99 9.30
C LYS A 45 -8.71 -1.43 7.86
N TYR A 46 -7.67 -1.94 7.22
CA TYR A 46 -7.70 -2.28 5.79
C TYR A 46 -7.71 -3.78 5.51
N GLY A 47 -7.61 -4.60 6.55
CA GLY A 47 -7.80 -6.04 6.42
C GLY A 47 -6.66 -6.79 5.75
N PHE A 48 -5.43 -6.50 6.11
CA PHE A 48 -4.28 -7.22 5.60
C PHE A 48 -3.36 -7.65 6.74
N ARG A 49 -2.46 -8.58 6.45
CA ARG A 49 -1.40 -9.00 7.39
C ARG A 49 -0.07 -8.70 6.76
N LEU A 50 0.65 -7.77 7.32
CA LEU A 50 1.88 -7.25 6.72
C LEU A 50 2.93 -8.35 6.50
N LYS A 51 3.02 -9.30 7.38
CA LYS A 51 3.98 -10.42 7.25
C LYS A 51 3.73 -11.29 6.03
N ASP A 52 2.50 -11.29 5.50
CA ASP A 52 2.13 -12.09 4.34
C ASP A 52 2.10 -11.25 3.07
N CYS A 53 2.67 -10.05 3.13
CA CYS A 53 2.54 -9.08 2.04
C CYS A 53 3.89 -8.50 1.63
N GLN A 54 3.94 -8.04 0.39
CA GLN A 54 4.96 -7.11 -0.06
C GLN A 54 4.28 -5.76 -0.19
N TRP A 55 5.03 -4.70 0.02
CA TRP A 55 4.45 -3.36 -0.05
C TRP A 55 5.42 -2.37 -0.66
N MET A 56 4.86 -1.29 -1.18
CA MET A 56 5.64 -0.16 -1.64
C MET A 56 4.84 1.12 -1.42
N THR A 57 5.53 2.23 -1.42
CA THR A 57 4.89 3.55 -1.32
C THR A 57 5.27 4.38 -2.53
N THR A 58 4.38 5.28 -2.90
CA THR A 58 4.64 6.19 -4.00
C THR A 58 3.83 7.47 -3.81
N GLU A 59 4.33 8.57 -4.37
CA GLU A 59 3.61 9.83 -4.35
C GLU A 59 2.53 9.88 -5.42
N THR A 60 2.79 9.22 -6.54
CA THR A 60 1.84 9.14 -7.65
C THR A 60 1.62 7.69 -8.02
N LEU A 61 0.43 7.38 -8.48
CA LEU A 61 0.07 6.02 -8.82
C LEU A 61 -0.38 5.93 -10.26
N LYS A 62 0.23 5.00 -11.00
CA LYS A 62 -0.22 4.64 -12.32
C LYS A 62 -0.42 3.13 -12.34
N ILE A 63 -1.62 2.70 -12.70
CA ILE A 63 -1.95 1.28 -12.75
C ILE A 63 -1.91 0.83 -14.20
N CYS A 64 -1.04 -0.15 -14.47
CA CYS A 64 -0.94 -0.74 -15.79
C CYS A 64 -1.33 -2.21 -15.70
N ARG A 65 -2.27 -2.62 -16.52
CA ARG A 65 -2.74 -4.00 -16.56
C ARG A 65 -2.53 -4.56 -17.95
N TYR A 66 -2.07 -5.80 -18.00
CA TYR A 66 -1.76 -6.45 -19.28
C TYR A 66 -2.44 -7.81 -19.35
N GLU A 67 -3.03 -8.10 -20.48
CA GLU A 67 -3.61 -9.41 -20.75
C GLU A 67 -3.25 -9.78 -22.18
N ASP A 68 -2.80 -11.02 -22.37
CA ASP A 68 -2.38 -11.53 -23.66
C ASP A 68 -1.30 -10.65 -24.32
N GLY A 69 -0.42 -10.08 -23.49
CA GLY A 69 0.69 -9.27 -23.95
C GLY A 69 0.31 -7.84 -24.32
N LYS A 70 -0.91 -7.43 -24.03
CA LYS A 70 -1.40 -6.09 -24.35
C LYS A 70 -1.95 -5.39 -23.13
N GLU A 71 -1.78 -4.08 -23.09
CA GLU A 71 -2.32 -3.28 -22.00
C GLU A 71 -3.85 -3.23 -22.07
N VAL A 72 -4.47 -3.45 -20.94
CA VAL A 72 -5.94 -3.37 -20.80
C VAL A 72 -6.28 -1.99 -20.25
N VAL A 73 -7.14 -1.30 -20.97
CA VAL A 73 -7.55 0.06 -20.61
C VAL A 73 -8.86 0.05 -19.84
#